data_fcae15c6c969dcb77984dd75fd39057f
#
_entry.id   fcae15c6c969dcb77984dd75fd39057f
#
_cell.length_a   1.000
_cell.length_b   1.000
_cell.length_c   1.000
_cell.angle_alpha   90.00
_cell.angle_beta   90.00
_cell.angle_gamma   90.00
#
_symmetry.space_group_name_H-M   'P 1'
#
loop_
_entity.id
_entity.type
_entity.pdbx_description
1 polymer ?
#
loop_
_entity_poly.entity_id
_entity_poly.type
_entity_poly.pdbx_seq_one_letter_code
_entity_poly.pdbx_strand_id
1 'polypeptide(L)'
;EVLLYPTAIGSEPHDPTINSRDHWQRAMQGHSASNLVPVVASNRIGREEGETCGITFYGSSFITDGTGAKIAEADETSETVLIATFDLEALRRQRLNWGVFRDRRPELYTDLLTLDGTARR
;
A
#
# COMPACT_ATOMS: atom_id res chain seq x y z
N GLU A 1 0.40 -13.87 2.51
CA GLU A 1 -1.04 -14.05 2.25
C GLU A 1 -1.83 -12.75 2.41
N VAL A 2 -1.39 -11.84 3.26
CA VAL A 2 -1.89 -10.48 3.45
C VAL A 2 -0.69 -9.55 3.59
N LEU A 3 -0.74 -8.37 2.97
CA LEU A 3 0.27 -7.32 3.15
C LEU A 3 -0.22 -6.33 4.20
N LEU A 4 0.63 -6.03 5.18
CA LEU A 4 0.35 -5.08 6.24
C LEU A 4 1.24 -3.84 6.05
N TYR A 5 0.62 -2.66 5.97
CA TYR A 5 1.31 -1.38 5.82
C TYR A 5 0.96 -0.45 6.99
N PRO A 6 1.70 -0.51 8.10
CA PRO A 6 1.61 0.52 9.12
C PRO A 6 2.25 1.81 8.59
N THR A 7 1.48 2.89 8.58
CA THR A 7 1.89 4.17 7.98
C THR A 7 1.63 5.37 8.88
N ALA A 8 2.35 6.45 8.58
CA ALA A 8 2.18 7.76 9.20
C ALA A 8 2.29 8.83 8.10
N ILE A 9 1.47 8.69 7.05
CA ILE A 9 1.46 9.63 5.93
C ILE A 9 0.47 10.77 6.19
N GLY A 10 0.88 11.98 5.86
CA GLY A 10 0.11 13.19 6.08
C GLY A 10 0.52 14.32 5.15
N SER A 11 0.15 15.55 5.53
CA SER A 11 0.42 16.76 4.78
C SER A 11 1.91 16.99 4.55
N GLU A 12 2.23 17.63 3.44
CA GLU A 12 3.60 18.05 3.13
C GLU A 12 3.90 19.37 3.85
N PRO A 13 4.82 19.39 4.84
CA PRO A 13 5.05 20.57 5.67
C PRO A 13 5.54 21.80 4.91
N HIS A 14 6.25 21.58 3.80
CA HIS A 14 6.87 22.65 3.01
C HIS A 14 6.09 23.05 1.76
N ASP A 15 5.02 22.31 1.41
CA ASP A 15 4.17 22.60 0.27
C ASP A 15 2.71 22.21 0.55
N PRO A 16 1.89 23.14 1.06
CA PRO A 16 0.50 22.87 1.40
C PRO A 16 -0.41 22.61 0.17
N THR A 17 0.11 22.78 -1.05
CA THR A 17 -0.65 22.50 -2.28
C THR A 17 -0.64 21.00 -2.62
N ILE A 18 0.28 20.24 -2.03
CA ILE A 18 0.40 18.80 -2.25
C ILE A 18 -0.52 18.05 -1.30
N ASN A 19 -1.36 17.17 -1.86
CA ASN A 19 -2.08 16.15 -1.13
C ASN A 19 -1.74 14.77 -1.73
N SER A 20 -0.96 13.99 -1.00
CA SER A 20 -0.48 12.68 -1.45
C SER A 20 -1.37 11.51 -1.02
N ARG A 21 -2.51 11.75 -0.33
CA ARG A 21 -3.40 10.69 0.16
C ARG A 21 -3.82 9.72 -0.94
N ASP A 22 -4.41 10.24 -2.01
CA ASP A 22 -4.93 9.41 -3.09
C ASP A 22 -3.82 8.68 -3.86
N HIS A 23 -2.64 9.30 -3.97
CA HIS A 23 -1.47 8.67 -4.56
C HIS A 23 -1.04 7.47 -3.70
N TRP A 24 -0.89 7.69 -2.40
CA TRP A 24 -0.54 6.62 -1.45
C TRP A 24 -1.53 5.45 -1.52
N GLN A 25 -2.84 5.73 -1.46
CA GLN A 25 -3.85 4.69 -1.55
C GLN A 25 -3.77 3.92 -2.87
N ARG A 26 -3.62 4.61 -4.01
CA ARG A 26 -3.46 3.95 -5.32
C ARG A 26 -2.21 3.08 -5.40
N ALA A 27 -1.09 3.50 -4.83
CA ALA A 27 0.12 2.69 -4.77
C ALA A 27 -0.10 1.38 -3.99
N MET A 28 -0.75 1.46 -2.82
CA MET A 28 -1.07 0.27 -2.02
C MET A 28 -2.08 -0.65 -2.72
N GLN A 29 -3.10 -0.09 -3.36
CA GLN A 29 -4.05 -0.85 -4.19
C GLN A 29 -3.34 -1.52 -5.38
N GLY A 30 -2.37 -0.84 -6.00
CA GLY A 30 -1.53 -1.40 -7.06
C GLY A 30 -0.73 -2.62 -6.58
N HIS A 31 -0.14 -2.56 -5.39
CA HIS A 31 0.54 -3.72 -4.79
C HIS A 31 -0.41 -4.88 -4.54
N SER A 32 -1.62 -4.60 -4.05
CA SER A 32 -2.66 -5.61 -3.87
C SER A 32 -3.01 -6.29 -5.21
N ALA A 33 -3.39 -5.50 -6.20
CA ALA A 33 -3.82 -5.98 -7.50
C ALA A 33 -2.72 -6.77 -8.23
N SER A 34 -1.49 -6.25 -8.25
CA SER A 34 -0.37 -6.87 -8.97
C SER A 34 0.06 -8.21 -8.37
N ASN A 35 -0.17 -8.42 -7.07
CA ASN A 35 0.24 -9.62 -6.36
C ASN A 35 -0.94 -10.55 -6.01
N LEU A 36 -2.16 -10.15 -6.31
CA LEU A 36 -3.41 -10.87 -5.95
C LEU A 36 -3.43 -11.21 -4.46
N VAL A 37 -3.16 -10.22 -3.62
CA VAL A 37 -3.14 -10.36 -2.17
C VAL A 37 -3.82 -9.17 -1.49
N PRO A 38 -4.64 -9.38 -0.45
CA PRO A 38 -5.22 -8.27 0.30
C PRO A 38 -4.15 -7.40 0.94
N VAL A 39 -4.44 -6.11 0.99
CA VAL A 39 -3.64 -5.10 1.72
C VAL A 39 -4.47 -4.58 2.89
N VAL A 40 -3.83 -4.46 4.04
CA VAL A 40 -4.33 -3.73 5.21
C VAL A 40 -3.38 -2.58 5.46
N ALA A 41 -3.83 -1.38 5.18
CA ALA A 41 -3.06 -0.15 5.38
C ALA A 41 -3.67 0.63 6.56
N SER A 42 -2.93 0.70 7.65
CA SER A 42 -3.30 1.50 8.82
C SER A 42 -2.51 2.80 8.82
N ASN A 43 -3.21 3.92 8.95
CA ASN A 43 -2.58 5.24 9.00
C ASN A 43 -2.97 6.00 10.26
N ARG A 44 -2.14 6.94 10.65
CA ARG A 44 -2.42 7.85 11.76
C ARG A 44 -3.48 8.88 11.39
N ILE A 45 -4.15 9.40 12.41
CA ILE A 45 -5.04 10.56 12.37
C ILE A 45 -4.46 11.68 13.23
N GLY A 46 -5.05 12.86 13.12
CA GLY A 46 -4.69 14.01 13.94
C GLY A 46 -3.47 14.76 13.42
N ARG A 47 -2.94 15.63 14.28
CA ARG A 47 -1.80 16.51 13.97
C ARG A 47 -0.68 16.31 14.96
N GLU A 48 0.54 16.33 14.47
CA GLU A 48 1.76 16.31 15.29
C GLU A 48 2.61 17.52 14.95
N GLU A 49 3.06 18.22 15.99
CA GLU A 49 3.95 19.38 15.87
C GLU A 49 5.39 18.96 16.18
N GLY A 50 6.29 19.26 15.27
CA GLY A 50 7.72 19.15 15.48
C GLY A 50 8.35 20.52 15.78
N GLU A 51 9.65 20.57 15.93
CA GLU A 51 10.37 21.82 16.23
C GLU A 51 10.32 22.82 15.08
N THR A 52 10.27 22.36 13.83
CA THR A 52 10.35 23.20 12.64
C THR A 52 9.14 23.13 11.74
N CYS A 53 8.29 22.12 11.89
CA CYS A 53 7.09 21.92 11.08
C CYS A 53 6.07 21.04 11.79
N GLY A 54 4.83 21.04 11.31
CA GLY A 54 3.77 20.14 11.77
C GLY A 54 3.19 19.32 10.61
N ILE A 55 2.75 18.10 10.92
CA ILE A 55 2.12 17.19 9.96
C ILE A 55 0.70 16.88 10.42
N THR A 56 -0.27 17.08 9.55
CA THR A 56 -1.64 16.57 9.73
C THR A 56 -1.76 15.27 8.96
N PHE A 57 -1.99 14.18 9.68
CA PHE A 57 -2.10 12.85 9.08
C PHE A 57 -3.43 12.69 8.34
N TYR A 58 -3.41 11.96 7.22
CA TYR A 58 -4.57 11.79 6.36
C TYR A 58 -5.62 10.79 6.87
N GLY A 59 -5.33 10.05 7.96
CA GLY A 59 -6.21 8.95 8.35
C GLY A 59 -6.44 8.00 7.19
N SER A 60 -7.69 7.83 6.78
CA SER A 60 -8.07 7.08 5.56
C SER A 60 -7.47 5.68 5.50
N SER A 61 -7.33 5.02 6.66
CA SER A 61 -6.94 3.60 6.75
C SER A 61 -7.89 2.74 5.95
N PHE A 62 -7.40 1.69 5.31
CA PHE A 62 -8.26 0.87 4.45
C PHE A 62 -7.82 -0.57 4.36
N ILE A 63 -8.74 -1.42 3.90
CA ILE A 63 -8.52 -2.82 3.57
C ILE A 63 -8.94 -3.05 2.12
N THR A 64 -8.10 -3.76 1.35
CA THR A 64 -8.47 -4.20 0.00
C THR A 64 -8.76 -5.69 -0.03
N ASP A 65 -9.50 -6.12 -1.05
CA ASP A 65 -9.52 -7.51 -1.47
C ASP A 65 -8.24 -7.87 -2.26
N GLY A 66 -8.15 -9.11 -2.75
CA GLY A 66 -6.99 -9.56 -3.53
C GLY A 66 -6.90 -8.96 -4.94
N THR A 67 -7.87 -8.16 -5.38
CA THR A 67 -7.86 -7.48 -6.68
C THR A 67 -7.50 -6.00 -6.57
N GLY A 68 -7.29 -5.53 -5.34
CA GLY A 68 -6.97 -4.14 -5.06
C GLY A 68 -8.18 -3.22 -4.85
N ALA A 69 -9.40 -3.76 -4.90
CA ALA A 69 -10.60 -2.99 -4.58
C ALA A 69 -10.68 -2.75 -3.06
N LYS A 70 -10.94 -1.52 -2.64
CA LYS A 70 -11.18 -1.20 -1.23
C LYS A 70 -12.50 -1.84 -0.78
N ILE A 71 -12.47 -2.66 0.27
CA ILE A 71 -13.62 -3.31 0.88
C ILE A 71 -14.00 -2.71 2.24
N ALA A 72 -13.09 -1.96 2.85
CA ALA A 72 -13.34 -1.15 4.02
C ALA A 72 -12.41 0.07 4.01
N GLU A 73 -12.92 1.21 4.46
CA GLU A 73 -12.15 2.46 4.57
C GLU A 73 -12.63 3.28 5.77
N ALA A 74 -11.68 3.82 6.52
CA ALA A 74 -11.92 4.77 7.60
C ALA A 74 -11.95 6.20 7.06
N ASP A 75 -12.55 7.11 7.80
CA ASP A 75 -12.46 8.53 7.52
C ASP A 75 -11.08 9.12 7.90
N GLU A 76 -10.93 10.43 7.77
CA GLU A 76 -9.65 11.14 7.99
C GLU A 76 -9.41 11.49 9.46
N THR A 77 -10.41 11.40 10.33
CA THR A 77 -10.37 12.03 11.66
C THR A 77 -10.74 11.12 12.81
N SER A 78 -11.52 10.07 12.56
CA SER A 78 -12.04 9.20 13.63
C SER A 78 -11.08 8.07 13.96
N GLU A 79 -10.84 7.83 15.25
CA GLU A 79 -10.26 6.59 15.70
C GLU A 79 -11.26 5.45 15.54
N THR A 80 -10.91 4.43 14.75
CA THR A 80 -11.83 3.35 14.41
C THR A 80 -11.12 2.02 14.17
N VAL A 81 -11.89 0.95 14.17
CA VAL A 81 -11.43 -0.41 13.83
C VAL A 81 -12.15 -0.87 12.56
N LEU A 82 -11.37 -1.26 11.56
CA LEU A 82 -11.88 -1.90 10.35
C LEU A 82 -11.70 -3.42 10.47
N ILE A 83 -12.72 -4.17 10.03
CA ILE A 83 -12.71 -5.63 10.04
C ILE A 83 -13.06 -6.15 8.65
N ALA A 84 -12.28 -7.11 8.17
CA ALA A 84 -12.56 -7.85 6.94
C ALA A 84 -12.25 -9.34 7.13
N THR A 85 -12.96 -10.18 6.39
CA THR A 85 -12.75 -11.63 6.40
C THR A 85 -12.30 -12.09 5.01
N PHE A 86 -11.29 -12.95 4.96
CA PHE A 86 -10.73 -13.48 3.73
C PHE A 86 -10.77 -15.00 3.69
N ASP A 87 -11.15 -15.57 2.56
CA ASP A 87 -10.89 -16.97 2.23
C ASP A 87 -9.47 -17.08 1.65
N LEU A 88 -8.50 -17.44 2.49
CA LEU A 88 -7.10 -17.53 2.10
C LEU A 88 -6.84 -18.62 1.04
N GLU A 89 -7.62 -19.70 1.06
CA GLU A 89 -7.51 -20.75 0.05
C GLU A 89 -8.06 -20.31 -1.31
N ALA A 90 -9.14 -19.55 -1.34
CA ALA A 90 -9.63 -18.95 -2.59
C ALA A 90 -8.60 -17.97 -3.18
N LEU A 91 -8.01 -17.11 -2.36
CA LEU A 91 -6.93 -16.19 -2.78
C LEU A 91 -5.70 -16.96 -3.29
N ARG A 92 -5.31 -18.03 -2.62
CA ARG A 92 -4.21 -18.88 -3.06
C ARG A 92 -4.50 -19.51 -4.43
N ARG A 93 -5.68 -20.07 -4.63
CA ARG A 93 -6.12 -20.64 -5.92
C ARG A 93 -6.10 -19.59 -7.02
N GLN A 94 -6.60 -18.38 -6.75
CA GLN A 94 -6.60 -17.28 -7.70
C GLN A 94 -5.18 -16.91 -8.16
N ARG A 95 -4.22 -16.75 -7.23
CA ARG A 95 -2.81 -16.47 -7.57
C ARG A 95 -2.18 -17.58 -8.40
N LEU A 96 -2.46 -18.84 -8.09
CA LEU A 96 -1.94 -19.97 -8.85
C LEU A 96 -2.49 -19.98 -10.27
N ASN A 97 -3.78 -19.71 -10.44
CA ASN A 97 -4.44 -19.68 -11.75
C ASN A 97 -3.93 -18.54 -12.62
N TRP A 98 -3.69 -17.37 -12.04
CA TRP A 98 -3.17 -16.21 -12.78
C TRP A 98 -1.67 -16.28 -13.05
N GLY A 99 -0.94 -17.12 -12.35
CA GLY A 99 0.46 -17.39 -12.61
C GLY A 99 1.41 -16.22 -12.32
N VAL A 100 1.01 -15.20 -11.54
CA VAL A 100 1.79 -13.97 -11.30
C VAL A 100 3.22 -14.21 -10.79
N PHE A 101 3.44 -15.31 -10.05
CA PHE A 101 4.78 -15.69 -9.59
C PHE A 101 5.44 -16.75 -10.47
N ARG A 102 4.67 -17.66 -11.04
CA ARG A 102 5.17 -18.71 -11.95
C ARG A 102 5.82 -18.11 -13.20
N ASP A 103 5.17 -17.09 -13.77
CA ASP A 103 5.52 -16.54 -15.08
C ASP A 103 6.54 -15.40 -15.01
N ARG A 104 7.10 -15.15 -13.81
CA ARG A 104 8.19 -14.18 -13.64
C ARG A 104 9.45 -14.62 -14.40
N ARG A 105 10.22 -13.65 -14.85
CA ARG A 105 11.50 -13.81 -15.53
C ARG A 105 12.62 -13.22 -14.68
N PRO A 106 12.98 -13.84 -13.52
CA PRO A 106 13.99 -13.28 -12.59
C PRO A 106 15.32 -12.97 -13.24
N GLU A 107 15.69 -13.74 -14.27
CA GLU A 107 16.92 -13.55 -15.05
C GLU A 107 16.97 -12.20 -15.80
N LEU A 108 15.81 -11.54 -15.99
CA LEU A 108 15.71 -10.23 -16.63
C LEU A 108 15.72 -9.05 -15.63
N TYR A 109 15.75 -9.35 -14.32
CA TYR A 109 15.63 -8.30 -13.29
C TYR A 109 16.98 -7.89 -12.70
N THR A 110 18.09 -8.35 -13.29
CA THR A 110 19.45 -8.07 -12.80
C THR A 110 19.75 -6.58 -12.71
N ASP A 111 19.21 -5.78 -13.63
CA ASP A 111 19.43 -4.33 -13.65
C ASP A 111 18.83 -3.62 -12.42
N LEU A 112 17.80 -4.21 -11.79
CA LEU A 112 17.23 -3.71 -10.54
C LEU A 112 18.18 -3.83 -9.33
N LEU A 113 19.25 -4.61 -9.45
CA LEU A 113 20.27 -4.80 -8.41
C LEU A 113 21.41 -3.78 -8.52
N THR A 114 21.34 -2.87 -9.48
CA THR A 114 22.34 -1.83 -9.73
C THR A 114 21.70 -0.44 -9.58
N LEU A 115 22.52 0.57 -9.23
CA LEU A 115 22.04 1.94 -9.05
C LEU A 115 21.77 2.65 -10.38
N ASP A 116 22.41 2.22 -11.45
CA ASP A 116 22.43 2.89 -12.76
C ASP A 116 21.91 2.00 -13.90
N GLY A 117 21.41 0.80 -13.59
CA GLY A 117 20.94 -0.17 -14.59
C GLY A 117 22.07 -0.87 -15.34
N THR A 118 23.34 -0.67 -14.99
CA THR A 118 24.46 -1.35 -15.62
C THR A 118 24.73 -2.70 -14.93
N ALA A 119 24.42 -3.80 -15.60
CA ALA A 119 24.77 -5.12 -15.10
C ALA A 119 26.31 -5.25 -15.03
N ARG A 120 26.85 -5.58 -13.85
CA ARG A 120 28.24 -6.02 -13.76
C ARG A 120 28.36 -7.36 -14.47
N ARG A 121 29.04 -7.38 -15.59
CA ARG A 121 29.37 -8.60 -16.34
C ARG A 121 30.37 -9.44 -15.55
#